data_c8045d61edf3382efaba26cdd1a031f5
#
_entry.id   c8045d61edf3382efaba26cdd1a031f5
#
_cell.length_a   1.000
_cell.length_b   1.000
_cell.length_c   1.000
_cell.angle_alpha   90.00
_cell.angle_beta   90.00
_cell.angle_gamma   90.00
#
_symmetry.space_group_name_H-M   'P 1'
#
loop_
_entity.id
_entity.type
_entity.pdbx_description
1 polymer ?
#
loop_
_entity_poly.entity_id
_entity_poly.type
_entity_poly.pdbx_seq_one_letter_code
_entity_poly.pdbx_strand_id
1 'polypeptide(L)'
;MNKTEHYKKALLDALEKSLGVVTTACKTANVGRTTYYEWLKTDEDFKQQVESIQDIALDFAESQLHKQIGDGSTAATIFYLKTKGKNRGYVERQEIDLTEAKPFTWFDND
;
A
#
# COMPACT_ATOMS: atom_id res chain seq x y z
N MET A 1 -33.00 -2.29 -0.09
CA MET A 1 -31.63 -2.58 -0.51
C MET A 1 -31.58 -3.95 -1.15
N ASN A 2 -31.10 -4.06 -2.40
CA ASN A 2 -31.01 -5.34 -3.06
C ASN A 2 -29.76 -6.11 -2.60
N LYS A 3 -29.63 -7.35 -3.03
CA LYS A 3 -28.53 -8.21 -2.63
C LYS A 3 -27.16 -7.63 -3.00
N THR A 4 -27.05 -7.08 -4.22
CA THR A 4 -25.80 -6.51 -4.70
C THR A 4 -25.37 -5.33 -3.84
N GLU A 5 -26.27 -4.43 -3.52
CA GLU A 5 -25.95 -3.29 -2.68
C GLU A 5 -25.56 -3.71 -1.25
N HIS A 6 -26.23 -4.73 -0.74
CA HIS A 6 -25.89 -5.29 0.56
C HIS A 6 -24.46 -5.82 0.58
N TYR A 7 -24.07 -6.58 -0.46
CA TYR A 7 -22.70 -7.12 -0.57
C TYR A 7 -21.67 -6.01 -0.78
N LYS A 8 -22.00 -4.99 -1.56
CA LYS A 8 -21.10 -3.84 -1.73
C LYS A 8 -20.84 -3.14 -0.41
N LYS A 9 -21.89 -2.89 0.35
CA LYS A 9 -21.77 -2.26 1.66
C LYS A 9 -20.94 -3.12 2.62
N ALA A 10 -21.22 -4.41 2.68
CA ALA A 10 -20.47 -5.34 3.52
C ALA A 10 -18.99 -5.37 3.13
N LEU A 11 -18.69 -5.33 1.84
CA LEU A 11 -17.32 -5.30 1.36
C LEU A 11 -16.61 -4.01 1.72
N LEU A 12 -17.28 -2.87 1.58
CA LEU A 12 -16.72 -1.57 1.97
C LEU A 12 -16.41 -1.53 3.46
N ASP A 13 -17.32 -2.03 4.31
CA ASP A 13 -17.10 -2.11 5.75
C ASP A 13 -15.89 -3.01 6.07
N ALA A 14 -15.78 -4.13 5.38
CA ALA A 14 -14.67 -5.06 5.57
C ALA A 14 -13.34 -4.47 5.09
N LEU A 15 -13.35 -3.71 4.00
CA LEU A 15 -12.15 -3.00 3.51
C LEU A 15 -11.68 -1.98 4.54
N GLU A 16 -12.61 -1.24 5.11
CA GLU A 16 -12.28 -0.25 6.14
C GLU A 16 -11.62 -0.91 7.34
N LYS A 17 -12.19 -2.01 7.82
CA LYS A 17 -11.66 -2.74 8.98
C LYS A 17 -10.32 -3.40 8.70
N SER A 18 -10.08 -3.83 7.47
CA SER A 18 -8.82 -4.47 7.08
C SER A 18 -7.76 -3.48 6.60
N LEU A 19 -8.03 -2.18 6.67
CA LEU A 19 -7.15 -1.12 6.19
C LEU A 19 -6.82 -1.27 4.69
N GLY A 20 -7.84 -1.62 3.92
CA GLY A 20 -7.72 -1.70 2.46
C GLY A 20 -7.18 -3.01 1.92
N VAL A 21 -7.06 -4.05 2.75
CA VAL A 21 -6.56 -5.36 2.28
C VAL A 21 -7.69 -6.10 1.57
N VAL A 22 -7.61 -6.14 0.24
CA VAL A 22 -8.68 -6.66 -0.62
C VAL A 22 -8.98 -8.13 -0.35
N THR A 23 -7.96 -8.97 -0.24
CA THR A 23 -8.15 -10.41 -0.05
C THR A 23 -8.90 -10.69 1.26
N THR A 24 -8.48 -10.05 2.34
CA THR A 24 -9.12 -10.21 3.65
C THR A 24 -10.57 -9.71 3.61
N ALA A 25 -10.78 -8.54 3.02
CA ALA A 25 -12.10 -7.94 2.92
C ALA A 25 -13.07 -8.81 2.12
N CYS A 26 -12.61 -9.34 1.00
CA CYS A 26 -13.43 -10.22 0.15
C CYS A 26 -13.83 -11.49 0.88
N LYS A 27 -12.92 -12.07 1.65
CA LYS A 27 -13.22 -13.25 2.47
C LYS A 27 -14.26 -12.93 3.54
N THR A 28 -14.07 -11.82 4.23
CA THR A 28 -14.98 -11.40 5.31
C THR A 28 -16.38 -11.11 4.78
N ALA A 29 -16.49 -10.44 3.65
CA ALA A 29 -17.78 -10.09 3.05
C ALA A 29 -18.38 -11.19 2.20
N ASN A 30 -17.64 -12.27 1.98
CA ASN A 30 -18.06 -13.37 1.11
C ASN A 30 -18.32 -12.90 -0.32
N VAL A 31 -17.41 -12.10 -0.85
CA VAL A 31 -17.46 -11.57 -2.22
C VAL A 31 -16.21 -12.06 -2.95
N GLY A 32 -16.38 -12.55 -4.17
CA GLY A 32 -15.24 -12.98 -4.99
C GLY A 32 -14.41 -11.78 -5.44
N ARG A 33 -13.11 -11.97 -5.60
CA ARG A 33 -12.22 -10.90 -6.07
C ARG A 33 -12.58 -10.43 -7.47
N THR A 34 -13.01 -11.35 -8.33
CA THR A 34 -13.46 -11.02 -9.67
C THR A 34 -14.63 -10.05 -9.64
N THR A 35 -15.61 -10.31 -8.77
CA THR A 35 -16.76 -9.45 -8.58
C THR A 35 -16.33 -8.06 -8.07
N TYR A 36 -15.41 -8.02 -7.12
CA TYR A 36 -14.86 -6.77 -6.60
C TYR A 36 -14.25 -5.91 -7.73
N TYR A 37 -13.40 -6.50 -8.56
CA TYR A 37 -12.77 -5.76 -9.66
C TYR A 37 -13.77 -5.34 -10.72
N GLU A 38 -14.80 -6.13 -10.93
CA GLU A 38 -15.87 -5.78 -11.85
C GLU A 38 -16.65 -4.55 -11.35
N TRP A 39 -16.96 -4.51 -10.06
CA TRP A 39 -17.63 -3.36 -9.48
C TRP A 39 -16.77 -2.10 -9.55
N LEU A 40 -15.47 -2.22 -9.41
CA LEU A 40 -14.56 -1.07 -9.57
C LEU A 40 -14.65 -0.47 -10.96
N LYS A 41 -14.89 -1.30 -11.98
CA LYS A 41 -14.99 -0.85 -13.37
C LYS A 41 -16.36 -0.26 -13.69
N THR A 42 -17.40 -0.81 -13.09
CA THR A 42 -18.79 -0.52 -13.52
C THR A 42 -19.52 0.44 -12.58
N ASP A 43 -19.04 0.62 -11.37
CA ASP A 43 -19.69 1.47 -10.36
C ASP A 43 -18.71 2.54 -9.89
N GLU A 44 -18.85 3.73 -10.45
CA GLU A 44 -17.95 4.86 -10.12
C GLU A 44 -18.05 5.27 -8.64
N ASP A 45 -19.24 5.23 -8.08
CA ASP A 45 -19.44 5.56 -6.67
C ASP A 45 -18.73 4.56 -5.76
N PHE A 46 -18.85 3.28 -6.06
CA PHE A 46 -18.13 2.22 -5.35
C PHE A 46 -16.61 2.43 -5.43
N LYS A 47 -16.12 2.73 -6.62
CA LYS A 47 -14.70 3.01 -6.85
C LYS A 47 -14.21 4.17 -5.99
N GLN A 48 -14.96 5.26 -5.94
CA GLN A 48 -14.60 6.43 -5.13
C GLN A 48 -14.55 6.10 -3.64
N GLN A 49 -15.49 5.30 -3.17
CA GLN A 49 -15.50 4.88 -1.77
C GLN A 49 -14.31 3.98 -1.44
N VAL A 50 -13.94 3.08 -2.35
CA VAL A 50 -12.75 2.23 -2.17
C VAL A 50 -11.48 3.09 -2.13
N GLU A 51 -11.33 4.04 -3.04
CA GLU A 51 -10.18 4.94 -3.07
C GLU A 51 -10.07 5.74 -1.78
N SER A 52 -11.19 6.23 -1.27
CA SER A 52 -11.23 6.97 0.00
C SER A 52 -10.74 6.09 1.17
N ILE A 53 -11.20 4.85 1.22
CA ILE A 53 -10.76 3.90 2.25
C ILE A 53 -9.27 3.64 2.15
N GLN A 54 -8.75 3.46 0.94
CA GLN A 54 -7.32 3.24 0.71
C GLN A 54 -6.48 4.44 1.13
N ASP A 55 -6.96 5.66 0.86
CA ASP A 55 -6.28 6.88 1.30
C ASP A 55 -6.22 6.97 2.81
N ILE A 56 -7.32 6.67 3.50
CA ILE A 56 -7.35 6.67 4.96
C ILE A 56 -6.39 5.61 5.52
N ALA A 57 -6.34 4.44 4.91
CA ALA A 57 -5.43 3.37 5.32
C ALA A 57 -3.97 3.81 5.14
N LEU A 58 -3.67 4.48 4.04
CA LEU A 58 -2.33 5.00 3.79
C LEU A 58 -1.95 6.08 4.81
N ASP A 59 -2.87 7.00 5.11
CA ASP A 59 -2.67 8.03 6.13
C ASP A 59 -2.37 7.39 7.49
N PHE A 60 -3.08 6.33 7.84
CA PHE A 60 -2.83 5.61 9.08
C PHE A 60 -1.43 5.01 9.09
N ALA A 61 -1.03 4.36 8.00
CA ALA A 61 0.31 3.77 7.89
C ALA A 61 1.40 4.84 7.99
N GLU A 62 1.19 5.99 7.36
CA GLU A 62 2.12 7.12 7.44
C GLU A 62 2.25 7.62 8.89
N SER A 63 1.12 7.71 9.61
CA SER A 63 1.17 8.15 11.01
C SER A 63 1.94 7.17 11.89
N GLN A 64 1.83 5.87 11.64
CA GLN A 64 2.61 4.85 12.35
C GLN A 64 4.09 4.95 12.02
N LEU A 65 4.42 5.24 10.77
CA LEU A 65 5.81 5.45 10.35
C LEU A 65 6.43 6.65 11.09
N HIS A 66 5.71 7.77 11.14
CA HIS A 66 6.18 8.96 11.86
C HIS A 66 6.36 8.69 13.33
N LYS A 67 5.46 7.93 13.92
CA LYS A 67 5.59 7.54 15.34
C LYS A 67 6.85 6.70 15.56
N GLN A 68 7.11 5.74 14.70
CA GLN A 68 8.30 4.89 14.80
C GLN A 68 9.58 5.69 14.63
N ILE A 69 9.60 6.68 13.74
CA ILE A 69 10.73 7.59 13.57
C ILE A 69 10.97 8.35 14.87
N GLY A 70 9.91 8.89 15.47
CA GLY A 70 9.99 9.61 16.74
C GLY A 70 10.47 8.74 17.90
N ASP A 71 10.15 7.45 17.86
CA ASP A 71 10.57 6.47 18.87
C ASP A 71 12.01 5.96 18.65
N GLY A 72 12.66 6.38 17.58
CA GLY A 72 14.07 6.06 17.34
C GLY A 72 14.32 4.88 16.42
N SER A 73 13.33 4.45 15.63
CA SER A 73 13.53 3.35 14.68
C SER A 73 14.43 3.79 13.52
N THR A 74 15.61 3.21 13.44
CA THR A 74 16.55 3.46 12.34
C THR A 74 15.94 3.00 11.01
N ALA A 75 15.32 1.82 11.00
CA ALA A 75 14.71 1.28 9.78
C ALA A 75 13.62 2.22 9.25
N ALA A 76 12.76 2.75 10.13
CA ALA A 76 11.70 3.68 9.74
C ALA A 76 12.28 4.98 9.19
N THR A 77 13.32 5.51 9.82
CA THR A 77 13.98 6.73 9.38
C THR A 77 14.61 6.56 7.99
N ILE A 78 15.31 5.45 7.78
CA ILE A 78 15.92 5.13 6.48
C ILE A 78 14.82 4.99 5.42
N PHE A 79 13.76 4.28 5.72
CA PHE A 79 12.65 4.10 4.78
C PHE A 79 12.04 5.44 4.39
N TYR A 80 11.80 6.31 5.37
CA TYR A 80 11.24 7.64 5.11
C TYR A 80 12.13 8.45 4.19
N LEU A 81 13.45 8.47 4.46
CA LEU A 81 14.40 9.21 3.65
C LEU A 81 14.48 8.68 2.22
N LYS A 82 14.43 7.36 2.04
CA LYS A 82 14.47 6.74 0.72
C LYS A 82 13.23 7.04 -0.12
N THR A 83 12.08 7.22 0.52
CA THR A 83 10.82 7.42 -0.17
C THR A 83 10.47 8.89 -0.32
N LYS A 84 10.51 9.65 0.75
CA LYS A 84 10.11 11.07 0.75
C LYS A 84 11.29 12.02 0.61
N GLY A 85 12.49 11.54 0.86
CA GLY A 85 13.71 12.38 0.80
C GLY A 85 14.41 12.38 -0.55
N LYS A 86 13.81 11.80 -1.58
CA LYS A 86 14.42 11.69 -2.91
C LYS A 86 14.84 13.02 -3.48
N ASN A 87 14.01 14.06 -3.31
CA ASN A 87 14.29 15.39 -3.82
C ASN A 87 15.50 16.04 -3.17
N ARG A 88 15.93 15.52 -2.01
CA ARG A 88 17.09 16.01 -1.27
C ARG A 88 18.29 15.09 -1.42
N GLY A 89 18.23 14.13 -2.35
CA GLY A 89 19.36 13.24 -2.66
C GLY A 89 19.35 11.90 -1.94
N TYR A 90 18.36 11.61 -1.11
CA TYR A 90 18.29 10.32 -0.40
C TYR A 90 17.67 9.26 -1.31
N VAL A 91 18.47 8.72 -2.21
CA VAL A 91 18.00 7.71 -3.16
C VAL A 91 18.82 6.45 -3.00
N GLU A 92 18.13 5.31 -3.13
CA GLU A 92 18.78 4.03 -3.21
C GLU A 92 19.05 3.76 -4.69
N ARG A 93 20.31 3.79 -5.07
CA ARG A 93 20.70 3.48 -6.44
C ARG A 93 21.07 2.02 -6.57
N GLN A 94 20.31 1.31 -7.37
CA GLN A 94 20.74 0.04 -7.89
C GLN A 94 21.12 0.28 -9.33
N GLU A 95 22.40 0.55 -9.56
CA GLU A 95 22.92 0.60 -10.91
C GLU A 95 23.32 -0.80 -11.29
N ILE A 96 22.53 -1.42 -12.16
CA ILE A 96 22.93 -2.66 -12.78
C ILE A 96 23.69 -2.28 -14.03
N ASP A 97 25.00 -2.31 -13.94
CA ASP A 97 25.84 -2.12 -15.12
C ASP A 97 26.00 -3.46 -15.79
N LEU A 98 25.25 -3.66 -16.86
CA LEU A 98 25.29 -4.91 -17.62
C LEU A 98 26.58 -5.09 -18.40
N THR A 99 27.38 -4.04 -18.56
CA THR A 99 28.66 -4.16 -19.28
C THR A 99 29.81 -4.58 -18.38
N GLU A 100 29.72 -4.38 -17.11
CA GLU A 100 30.76 -4.72 -16.15
C GLU A 100 30.44 -5.88 -15.23
N ALA A 101 29.28 -6.40 -15.24
CA ALA A 101 28.81 -7.61 -14.53
C ALA A 101 29.63 -8.02 -13.30
N LYS A 102 29.97 -7.09 -12.45
CA LYS A 102 30.70 -7.40 -11.21
C LYS A 102 29.72 -7.92 -10.16
N PRO A 103 30.02 -9.03 -9.51
CA PRO A 103 29.24 -9.45 -8.40
C PRO A 103 29.32 -8.40 -7.28
N PHE A 104 28.18 -8.07 -6.72
CA PHE A 104 28.13 -7.14 -5.62
C PHE A 104 28.69 -7.79 -4.36
N THR A 105 29.67 -7.16 -3.74
CA THR A 105 30.17 -7.60 -2.44
C THR A 105 30.08 -6.44 -1.45
N TRP A 106 29.62 -6.75 -0.24
CA TRP A 106 29.50 -5.74 0.81
C TRP A 106 30.83 -5.17 1.27
N PHE A 107 31.90 -5.89 1.02
CA PHE A 107 33.23 -5.56 1.51
C PHE A 107 34.16 -5.07 0.42
N ASP A 108 33.66 -4.88 -0.78
CA ASP A 108 34.43 -4.36 -1.89
C ASP A 108 34.41 -2.83 -1.79
N ASN A 109 35.53 -2.25 -1.40
CA ASN A 109 35.67 -0.81 -1.19
C ASN A 109 36.30 -0.08 -2.38
N ASP A 110 36.47 -0.74 -3.47
CA ASP A 110 37.09 -0.14 -4.64
C ASP A 110 36.13 0.51 -5.61
#